data_d822e4987f4525191aecd1f4d0cdfc99
#
_entry.id   d822e4987f4525191aecd1f4d0cdfc99
#
_cell.length_a   1.000
_cell.length_b   1.000
_cell.length_c   1.000
_cell.angle_alpha   90.00
_cell.angle_beta   90.00
_cell.angle_gamma   90.00
#
_symmetry.space_group_name_H-M   'P 1'
#
loop_
_entity.id
_entity.type
_entity.pdbx_description
1 polymer ?
#
loop_
_entity_poly.entity_id
_entity_poly.type
_entity_poly.pdbx_seq_one_letter_code
_entity_poly.pdbx_strand_id
1 'polypeptide(L)'
;MRGKKCWKRVTAVLMAFMMLVGLVMTNGITSEAYWYNSEGERYPNVGYRTHVQSKGWERKLTLNGRTSGTVGAGKRLEAIQIIVEPGYGVGVEYRTHIQSKGWEKTWKKDGETSGTSGEAKRLEAIQIRLTGTNKNKYDIYYRVQ
;
A
#
# COMPACT_ATOMS: atom_id res chain seq x y z
N MET A 1 -44.95 6.33 11.92
CA MET A 1 -44.01 5.24 12.28
C MET A 1 -42.58 5.75 12.25
N ARG A 2 -41.96 5.90 13.43
CA ARG A 2 -40.60 6.46 13.55
C ARG A 2 -39.61 5.30 13.65
N GLY A 3 -38.72 5.17 12.68
CA GLY A 3 -37.64 4.19 12.70
C GLY A 3 -36.64 4.47 13.82
N LYS A 4 -36.49 3.52 14.73
CA LYS A 4 -35.49 3.56 15.79
C LYS A 4 -34.12 3.28 15.20
N LYS A 5 -33.25 4.30 15.11
CA LYS A 5 -31.87 4.18 14.70
C LYS A 5 -31.09 3.35 15.71
N CYS A 6 -30.43 2.35 15.19
CA CYS A 6 -29.52 1.41 15.90
C CYS A 6 -28.26 2.15 16.38
N TRP A 7 -28.28 2.68 17.59
CA TRP A 7 -27.13 3.38 18.20
C TRP A 7 -26.40 2.55 19.27
N LYS A 8 -26.74 1.28 19.37
CA LYS A 8 -26.14 0.38 20.38
C LYS A 8 -24.92 -0.41 19.91
N ARG A 9 -24.48 -0.26 18.64
CA ARG A 9 -23.34 -1.02 18.10
C ARG A 9 -22.00 -0.28 18.10
N VAL A 10 -21.98 1.02 18.32
CA VAL A 10 -20.75 1.83 18.26
C VAL A 10 -19.91 1.73 19.53
N THR A 11 -20.52 1.49 20.69
CA THR A 11 -19.79 1.40 21.96
C THR A 11 -19.09 0.07 22.20
N ALA A 12 -19.54 -1.01 21.57
CA ALA A 12 -18.89 -2.33 21.70
C ALA A 12 -17.60 -2.44 20.84
N VAL A 13 -17.53 -1.73 19.72
CA VAL A 13 -16.38 -1.74 18.83
C VAL A 13 -15.18 -0.98 19.41
N LEU A 14 -15.41 0.08 20.17
CA LEU A 14 -14.34 0.85 20.83
C LEU A 14 -13.67 0.10 21.99
N MET A 15 -14.37 -0.81 22.68
CA MET A 15 -13.75 -1.63 23.73
C MET A 15 -13.00 -2.85 23.20
N ALA A 16 -13.39 -3.40 22.06
CA ALA A 16 -12.65 -4.49 21.43
C ALA A 16 -11.31 -4.03 20.85
N PHE A 17 -11.20 -2.75 20.46
CA PHE A 17 -9.98 -2.18 19.91
C PHE A 17 -8.88 -1.96 20.96
N MET A 18 -9.20 -1.87 22.25
CA MET A 18 -8.22 -1.71 23.34
C MET A 18 -7.70 -3.03 23.92
N MET A 19 -8.34 -4.17 23.66
CA MET A 19 -7.93 -5.44 24.25
C MET A 19 -7.05 -6.33 23.36
N LEU A 20 -6.82 -5.97 22.11
CA LEU A 20 -5.96 -6.74 21.18
C LEU A 20 -4.55 -6.17 20.99
N VAL A 21 -4.15 -5.19 21.80
CA VAL A 21 -2.74 -4.82 22.05
C VAL A 21 -2.20 -5.61 23.24
N GLY A 22 -2.57 -6.88 23.33
CA GLY A 22 -2.04 -7.85 24.28
C GLY A 22 -0.72 -8.39 23.79
N LEU A 23 0.33 -7.79 24.28
CA LEU A 23 1.67 -8.28 24.53
C LEU A 23 1.87 -9.78 24.26
N VAL A 24 2.50 -10.11 23.13
CA VAL A 24 3.33 -11.31 23.02
C VAL A 24 4.75 -10.86 22.74
N MET A 25 5.50 -10.61 23.80
CA MET A 25 6.94 -10.55 23.76
C MET A 25 7.48 -11.97 23.75
N THR A 26 7.77 -12.53 22.60
CA THR A 26 8.70 -13.65 22.48
C THR A 26 9.44 -13.56 21.16
N ASN A 27 10.75 -13.35 21.24
CA ASN A 27 11.73 -13.62 20.21
C ASN A 27 11.63 -12.87 18.87
N GLY A 28 11.90 -11.56 18.87
CA GLY A 28 12.42 -10.92 17.64
C GLY A 28 11.49 -10.81 16.45
N ILE A 29 10.19 -11.10 16.59
CA ILE A 29 9.20 -10.90 15.56
C ILE A 29 8.59 -9.51 15.82
N THR A 30 9.00 -8.54 15.01
CA THR A 30 8.27 -7.27 14.92
C THR A 30 6.84 -7.60 14.55
N SER A 31 5.88 -7.35 15.45
CA SER A 31 4.46 -7.50 15.16
C SER A 31 4.11 -6.58 14.00
N GLU A 32 3.92 -7.15 12.82
CA GLU A 32 3.34 -6.41 11.72
C GLU A 32 1.91 -6.05 12.11
N ALA A 33 1.60 -4.77 12.12
CA ALA A 33 0.24 -4.31 12.41
C ALA A 33 -0.66 -4.74 11.25
N TYR A 34 -1.54 -5.69 11.51
CA TYR A 34 -2.60 -6.07 10.59
C TYR A 34 -3.79 -5.13 10.75
N TRP A 35 -4.38 -4.76 9.64
CA TRP A 35 -5.59 -3.96 9.60
C TRP A 35 -6.81 -4.87 9.46
N TYR A 36 -7.87 -4.59 10.23
CA TYR A 36 -9.13 -5.33 10.23
C TYR A 36 -10.29 -4.39 9.91
N ASN A 37 -11.28 -4.90 9.17
CA ASN A 37 -12.53 -4.19 8.94
C ASN A 37 -13.45 -4.23 10.18
N SER A 38 -14.61 -3.57 10.10
CA SER A 38 -15.60 -3.57 11.17
C SER A 38 -16.21 -4.95 11.48
N GLU A 39 -16.02 -5.92 10.63
CA GLU A 39 -16.51 -7.30 10.76
C GLU A 39 -15.43 -8.24 11.32
N GLY A 40 -14.22 -7.71 11.62
CA GLY A 40 -13.11 -8.48 12.13
C GLY A 40 -12.33 -9.25 11.04
N GLU A 41 -12.60 -9.00 9.76
CA GLU A 41 -11.85 -9.57 8.66
C GLU A 41 -10.57 -8.76 8.44
N ARG A 42 -9.47 -9.47 8.22
CA ARG A 42 -8.17 -8.86 7.96
C ARG A 42 -8.10 -8.26 6.55
N TYR A 43 -7.63 -7.03 6.44
CA TYR A 43 -7.30 -6.43 5.15
C TYR A 43 -6.02 -7.05 4.56
N PRO A 44 -5.92 -7.16 3.22
CA PRO A 44 -4.68 -7.55 2.56
C PRO A 44 -3.58 -6.54 2.83
N ASN A 45 -2.36 -7.00 3.06
CA ASN A 45 -1.21 -6.12 3.11
C ASN A 45 -0.90 -5.57 1.70
N VAL A 46 -0.50 -4.32 1.66
CA VAL A 46 0.06 -3.69 0.45
C VAL A 46 1.55 -3.45 0.69
N GLY A 47 2.37 -4.13 -0.10
CA GLY A 47 3.81 -3.97 -0.10
C GLY A 47 4.28 -3.14 -1.29
N TYR A 48 5.29 -2.31 -1.09
CA TYR A 48 5.91 -1.55 -2.17
C TYR A 48 7.37 -1.26 -1.84
N ARG A 49 8.15 -1.04 -2.88
CA ARG A 49 9.53 -0.55 -2.77
C ARG A 49 9.86 0.35 -3.93
N THR A 50 10.81 1.23 -3.72
CA THR A 50 11.22 2.22 -4.71
C THR A 50 12.68 2.08 -5.08
N HIS A 51 12.99 2.46 -6.33
CA HIS A 51 14.36 2.68 -6.80
C HIS A 51 14.67 4.16 -6.66
N VAL A 52 15.69 4.48 -5.87
CA VAL A 52 16.11 5.85 -5.57
C VAL A 52 17.45 6.14 -6.20
N GLN A 53 17.60 7.33 -6.76
CA GLN A 53 18.84 7.84 -7.32
C GLN A 53 20.02 7.57 -6.37
N SER A 54 21.08 6.97 -6.90
CA SER A 54 22.34 6.65 -6.20
C SER A 54 22.22 5.69 -5.01
N LYS A 55 21.02 5.18 -4.72
CA LYS A 55 20.78 4.17 -3.66
C LYS A 55 20.33 2.83 -4.24
N GLY A 56 19.69 2.85 -5.42
CA GLY A 56 19.12 1.66 -6.02
C GLY A 56 17.79 1.26 -5.38
N TRP A 57 17.45 0.00 -5.52
CA TRP A 57 16.24 -0.58 -4.92
C TRP A 57 16.36 -0.74 -3.41
N GLU A 58 15.29 -0.41 -2.71
CA GLU A 58 15.16 -0.80 -1.30
C GLU A 58 15.21 -2.33 -1.19
N ARG A 59 15.94 -2.82 -0.17
CA ARG A 59 16.17 -4.27 0.01
C ARG A 59 14.91 -5.02 0.42
N LYS A 60 13.99 -4.36 1.13
CA LYS A 60 12.75 -4.94 1.66
C LYS A 60 11.56 -4.15 1.14
N LEU A 61 10.41 -4.81 1.08
CA LEU A 61 9.15 -4.14 0.88
C LEU A 61 8.81 -3.28 2.09
N THR A 62 8.34 -2.08 1.83
CA THR A 62 7.68 -1.24 2.81
C THR A 62 6.20 -1.59 2.80
N LEU A 63 5.54 -1.64 3.94
CA LEU A 63 4.17 -2.11 4.06
C LEU A 63 3.21 -1.02 4.54
N ASN A 64 1.97 -1.09 4.06
CA ASN A 64 0.79 -0.49 4.67
C ASN A 64 0.95 1.00 5.04
N GLY A 65 1.23 1.86 4.06
CA GLY A 65 1.27 3.31 4.22
C GLY A 65 2.53 3.89 4.87
N ARG A 66 3.53 3.07 5.19
CA ARG A 66 4.84 3.55 5.64
C ARG A 66 5.59 4.21 4.48
N THR A 67 6.53 5.10 4.76
CA THR A 67 7.31 5.80 3.74
C THR A 67 8.32 4.88 3.07
N SER A 68 8.27 4.81 1.74
CA SER A 68 9.28 4.20 0.86
C SER A 68 10.02 5.30 0.11
N GLY A 69 11.32 5.15 -0.06
CA GLY A 69 12.15 6.16 -0.69
C GLY A 69 12.84 7.08 0.33
N THR A 70 13.02 8.35 -0.04
CA THR A 70 13.70 9.34 0.80
C THR A 70 12.93 10.65 0.87
N VAL A 71 12.90 11.26 2.05
CA VAL A 71 12.31 12.58 2.29
C VAL A 71 13.43 13.58 2.57
N GLY A 72 13.37 14.76 1.96
CA GLY A 72 14.34 15.85 2.19
C GLY A 72 15.76 15.61 1.66
N ALA A 73 16.01 14.49 1.00
CA ALA A 73 17.36 14.15 0.51
C ALA A 73 17.66 14.68 -0.93
N GLY A 74 16.72 15.35 -1.57
CA GLY A 74 16.88 15.85 -2.94
C GLY A 74 17.13 14.77 -3.99
N LYS A 75 16.74 13.51 -3.70
CA LYS A 75 16.94 12.38 -4.59
C LYS A 75 15.65 12.00 -5.29
N ARG A 76 15.73 11.77 -6.60
CA ARG A 76 14.58 11.38 -7.41
C ARG A 76 14.24 9.90 -7.21
N LEU A 77 12.97 9.59 -7.28
CA LEU A 77 12.47 8.23 -7.51
C LEU A 77 12.57 7.90 -9.01
N GLU A 78 13.05 6.73 -9.36
CA GLU A 78 13.27 6.30 -10.73
C GLU A 78 12.37 5.13 -11.13
N ALA A 79 11.98 4.27 -10.18
CA ALA A 79 11.04 3.19 -10.38
C ALA A 79 10.33 2.80 -9.10
N ILE A 80 9.21 2.06 -9.25
CA ILE A 80 8.40 1.54 -8.16
C ILE A 80 7.91 0.14 -8.48
N GLN A 81 7.75 -0.68 -7.45
CA GLN A 81 7.03 -1.94 -7.45
C GLN A 81 5.98 -1.92 -6.37
N ILE A 82 4.77 -2.40 -6.67
CA ILE A 82 3.66 -2.47 -5.72
C ILE A 82 3.04 -3.87 -5.82
N ILE A 83 2.74 -4.48 -4.69
CA ILE A 83 2.12 -5.79 -4.60
C ILE A 83 1.03 -5.79 -3.55
N VAL A 84 -0.06 -6.49 -3.81
CA VAL A 84 -1.11 -6.77 -2.83
C VAL A 84 -0.96 -8.22 -2.36
N GLU A 85 -1.12 -8.46 -1.08
CA GLU A 85 -1.08 -9.80 -0.49
C GLU A 85 -2.08 -10.72 -1.22
N PRO A 86 -1.65 -11.88 -1.72
CA PRO A 86 -2.54 -12.79 -2.44
C PRO A 86 -3.58 -13.45 -1.53
N GLY A 87 -4.64 -14.01 -2.12
CA GLY A 87 -5.68 -14.75 -1.39
C GLY A 87 -6.95 -13.96 -1.09
N TYR A 88 -6.95 -12.64 -1.30
CA TYR A 88 -8.10 -11.77 -1.01
C TYR A 88 -9.00 -11.49 -2.25
N GLY A 89 -8.65 -12.02 -3.40
CA GLY A 89 -9.36 -11.75 -4.66
C GLY A 89 -9.25 -10.30 -5.14
N VAL A 90 -8.25 -9.58 -4.65
CA VAL A 90 -7.90 -8.22 -5.08
C VAL A 90 -6.42 -8.19 -5.44
N GLY A 91 -6.09 -7.43 -6.46
CA GLY A 91 -4.75 -7.16 -6.93
C GLY A 91 -4.60 -5.68 -7.30
N VAL A 92 -3.44 -5.30 -7.78
CA VAL A 92 -3.15 -3.92 -8.17
C VAL A 92 -2.54 -3.85 -9.56
N GLU A 93 -2.95 -2.86 -10.32
CA GLU A 93 -2.25 -2.43 -11.53
C GLU A 93 -1.86 -0.97 -11.41
N TYR A 94 -0.69 -0.63 -11.93
CA TYR A 94 -0.14 0.71 -11.86
C TYR A 94 0.71 1.04 -13.09
N ARG A 95 0.87 2.32 -13.36
CA ARG A 95 1.80 2.85 -14.36
C ARG A 95 2.30 4.22 -13.93
N THR A 96 3.48 4.59 -14.39
CA THR A 96 4.11 5.87 -14.05
C THR A 96 4.29 6.76 -15.25
N HIS A 97 4.29 8.06 -14.99
CA HIS A 97 4.77 9.07 -15.93
C HIS A 97 6.26 9.27 -15.67
N ILE A 98 7.06 9.07 -16.70
CA ILE A 98 8.51 9.09 -16.63
C ILE A 98 9.03 10.35 -17.32
N GLN A 99 9.96 11.05 -16.71
CA GLN A 99 10.59 12.24 -17.26
C GLN A 99 11.05 12.02 -18.72
N SER A 100 10.60 12.90 -19.61
CA SER A 100 10.91 12.89 -21.04
C SER A 100 10.43 11.65 -21.84
N LYS A 101 9.69 10.71 -21.19
CA LYS A 101 9.10 9.55 -21.86
C LYS A 101 7.56 9.57 -21.83
N GLY A 102 6.97 10.29 -20.84
CA GLY A 102 5.54 10.31 -20.67
C GLY A 102 5.01 9.08 -19.91
N TRP A 103 3.71 8.84 -20.03
CA TRP A 103 3.06 7.69 -19.43
C TRP A 103 3.51 6.39 -20.07
N GLU A 104 3.78 5.38 -19.25
CA GLU A 104 3.94 4.01 -19.74
C GLU A 104 2.67 3.56 -20.45
N LYS A 105 2.84 2.91 -21.61
CA LYS A 105 1.73 2.43 -22.44
C LYS A 105 1.01 1.24 -21.80
N THR A 106 1.75 0.41 -21.06
CA THR A 106 1.25 -0.80 -20.41
C THR A 106 1.14 -0.61 -18.91
N TRP A 107 0.07 -1.12 -18.32
CA TRP A 107 -0.07 -1.24 -16.89
C TRP A 107 0.81 -2.37 -16.37
N LYS A 108 1.48 -2.12 -15.27
CA LYS A 108 2.25 -3.12 -14.52
C LYS A 108 1.33 -3.78 -13.50
N LYS A 109 1.57 -5.05 -13.24
CA LYS A 109 0.79 -5.85 -12.29
C LYS A 109 1.63 -6.17 -11.06
N ASP A 110 0.97 -6.55 -10.01
CA ASP A 110 1.51 -7.01 -8.74
C ASP A 110 3.02 -7.35 -8.73
N GLY A 111 3.85 -6.40 -8.28
CA GLY A 111 5.31 -6.57 -8.18
C GLY A 111 6.13 -6.30 -9.43
N GLU A 112 5.50 -6.06 -10.60
CA GLU A 112 6.25 -5.67 -11.81
C GLU A 112 6.82 -4.25 -11.67
N THR A 113 7.94 -3.99 -12.30
CA THR A 113 8.58 -2.66 -12.25
C THR A 113 7.87 -1.68 -13.16
N SER A 114 7.46 -0.52 -12.61
CA SER A 114 7.04 0.67 -13.33
C SER A 114 8.08 1.76 -13.15
N GLY A 115 8.46 2.42 -14.24
CA GLY A 115 9.56 3.39 -14.26
C GLY A 115 10.81 2.86 -14.96
N THR A 116 11.97 3.44 -14.65
CA THR A 116 13.26 3.09 -15.23
C THR A 116 14.31 2.89 -14.16
N SER A 117 15.28 2.02 -14.43
CA SER A 117 16.45 1.83 -13.57
C SER A 117 17.70 2.08 -14.40
N GLY A 118 18.58 2.97 -13.92
CA GLY A 118 19.84 3.30 -14.60
C GLY A 118 19.75 4.32 -15.74
N GLU A 119 18.57 4.87 -16.03
CA GLU A 119 18.39 5.89 -17.08
C GLU A 119 18.43 7.33 -16.54
N ALA A 120 18.60 7.51 -15.25
CA ALA A 120 18.61 8.80 -14.59
C ALA A 120 17.34 9.65 -14.83
N LYS A 121 16.18 9.00 -14.97
CA LYS A 121 14.88 9.64 -15.20
C LYS A 121 14.00 9.49 -13.95
N ARG A 122 13.40 10.61 -13.52
CA ARG A 122 12.50 10.60 -12.36
C ARG A 122 11.09 10.15 -12.75
N LEU A 123 10.39 9.58 -11.78
CA LEU A 123 8.95 9.46 -11.83
C LEU A 123 8.32 10.82 -11.54
N GLU A 124 7.33 11.20 -12.34
CA GLU A 124 6.64 12.49 -12.25
C GLU A 124 5.19 12.34 -11.78
N ALA A 125 4.57 11.22 -12.09
CA ALA A 125 3.23 10.89 -11.63
C ALA A 125 3.03 9.38 -11.63
N ILE A 126 1.98 8.93 -10.91
CA ILE A 126 1.57 7.52 -10.85
C ILE A 126 0.05 7.42 -10.98
N GLN A 127 -0.40 6.39 -11.67
CA GLN A 127 -1.79 5.94 -11.66
C GLN A 127 -1.84 4.53 -11.10
N ILE A 128 -2.80 4.29 -10.20
CA ILE A 128 -2.99 3.00 -9.54
C ILE A 128 -4.47 2.64 -9.63
N ARG A 129 -4.76 1.37 -9.87
CA ARG A 129 -6.12 0.83 -9.83
C ARG A 129 -6.16 -0.55 -9.22
N LEU A 130 -7.25 -0.87 -8.55
CA LEU A 130 -7.50 -2.20 -8.04
C LEU A 130 -8.05 -3.12 -9.15
N THR A 131 -7.67 -4.39 -9.08
CA THR A 131 -8.12 -5.46 -9.98
C THR A 131 -8.63 -6.65 -9.17
N GLY A 132 -9.13 -7.67 -9.85
CA GLY A 132 -9.63 -8.89 -9.21
C GLY A 132 -11.13 -8.86 -8.92
N THR A 133 -11.64 -10.01 -8.48
CA THR A 133 -13.08 -10.24 -8.25
C THR A 133 -13.65 -9.42 -7.11
N ASN A 134 -12.82 -9.13 -6.11
CA ASN A 134 -13.19 -8.40 -4.91
C ASN A 134 -12.78 -6.92 -4.93
N LYS A 135 -12.33 -6.38 -6.08
CA LYS A 135 -11.84 -4.99 -6.16
C LYS A 135 -12.82 -3.94 -5.62
N ASN A 136 -14.13 -4.18 -5.76
CA ASN A 136 -15.17 -3.25 -5.31
C ASN A 136 -15.41 -3.29 -3.79
N LYS A 137 -14.74 -4.19 -3.05
CA LYS A 137 -14.80 -4.26 -1.59
C LYS A 137 -13.72 -3.42 -0.92
N TYR A 138 -12.79 -2.85 -1.70
CA TYR A 138 -11.62 -2.13 -1.21
C TYR A 138 -11.50 -0.79 -1.90
N ASP A 139 -10.94 0.17 -1.17
CA ASP A 139 -10.47 1.45 -1.69
C ASP A 139 -8.94 1.52 -1.54
N ILE A 140 -8.29 2.23 -2.44
CA ILE A 140 -6.85 2.45 -2.36
C ILE A 140 -6.57 3.92 -2.04
N TYR A 141 -5.75 4.14 -1.03
CA TYR A 141 -5.27 5.46 -0.64
C TYR A 141 -3.76 5.50 -0.79
N TYR A 142 -3.25 6.56 -1.40
CA TYR A 142 -1.81 6.77 -1.50
C TYR A 142 -1.46 8.25 -1.38
N ARG A 143 -0.25 8.52 -0.96
CA ARG A 143 0.31 9.85 -0.85
C ARG A 143 1.71 9.85 -1.43
N VAL A 144 2.02 10.87 -2.23
CA VAL A 144 3.36 11.15 -2.75
C VAL A 144 3.85 12.47 -2.19
N GLN A 145 5.17 12.61 -2.09
CA GLN A 145 5.80 13.80 -1.56
C GLN A 145 6.93 14.25 -2.50
#